data_4a71bfbfd5aadc69ce997ddc839af4d9
#
_entry.id   4a71bfbfd5aadc69ce997ddc839af4d9
#
_cell.length_a   1.000
_cell.length_b   1.000
_cell.length_c   1.000
_cell.angle_alpha   90.00
_cell.angle_beta   90.00
_cell.angle_gamma   90.00
#
_symmetry.space_group_name_H-M   'P 1'
#
loop_
_entity.id
_entity.type
_entity.pdbx_description
1 polymer ?
#
loop_
_entity_poly.entity_id
_entity_poly.type
_entity_poly.pdbx_seq_one_letter_code
_entity_poly.pdbx_strand_id
1 'polypeptide(L)'
;MKNDKQEPSRKSIYRYFRDAGEAGIDLVLLGLADLRGMSGNELTQEAWTAALDTARILLENYWEKREETIAPPRLLDGNDLMRELNLQPGRVIGQLLESIREGQATGKIASREDALQFARAWLVENQQS
;
A
#
# COMPACT_ATOMS: atom_id res chain seq x y z
N MET A 1 13.63 22.69 -2.15
CA MET A 1 13.37 22.42 -1.91
C MET A 1 12.53 21.81 -1.66
N LYS A 2 12.20 21.63 -1.54
CA LYS A 2 11.65 21.25 -1.25
C LYS A 2 11.07 20.38 -1.01
N ASN A 3 10.63 20.17 -1.09
CA ASN A 3 10.02 19.50 -0.93
C ASN A 3 9.80 18.42 -0.45
N ASP A 4 10.15 18.33 -0.27
CA ASP A 4 10.20 17.42 0.52
C ASP A 4 9.00 17.21 1.24
N LYS A 5 8.23 17.55 0.79
CA LYS A 5 7.18 17.42 1.23
C LYS A 5 6.95 16.12 1.55
N GLN A 6 6.60 15.67 2.21
CA GLN A 6 6.41 14.42 2.78
C GLN A 6 5.10 13.82 2.37
N GLU A 7 4.80 13.95 1.11
CA GLU A 7 3.61 13.29 0.59
C GLU A 7 3.80 11.79 0.66
N PRO A 8 2.78 11.03 1.07
CA PRO A 8 2.92 9.59 1.12
C PRO A 8 3.08 9.00 -0.27
N SER A 9 3.98 8.05 -0.39
CA SER A 9 4.18 7.33 -1.64
C SER A 9 3.04 6.35 -1.86
N ARG A 10 2.92 5.83 -3.08
CA ARG A 10 1.92 4.80 -3.35
C ARG A 10 2.14 3.58 -2.46
N LYS A 11 3.39 3.23 -2.20
CA LYS A 11 3.71 2.11 -1.32
C LYS A 11 3.21 2.38 0.10
N SER A 12 3.44 3.58 0.61
CA SER A 12 2.97 3.96 1.94
C SER A 12 1.45 3.92 2.01
N ILE A 13 0.78 4.41 0.98
CA ILE A 13 -0.67 4.41 0.94
C ILE A 13 -1.20 2.98 0.95
N TYR A 14 -0.63 2.14 0.11
CA TYR A 14 -1.06 0.74 0.05
C TYR A 14 -0.89 0.07 1.41
N ARG A 15 0.27 0.24 2.04
CA ARG A 15 0.55 -0.42 3.31
C ARG A 15 -0.34 0.10 4.42
N TYR A 16 -0.62 1.41 4.40
CA TYR A 16 -1.50 1.99 5.39
C TYR A 16 -2.87 1.31 5.37
N PHE A 17 -3.47 1.21 4.20
CA PHE A 17 -4.82 0.62 4.11
C PHE A 17 -4.78 -0.90 4.24
N ARG A 18 -3.69 -1.53 3.86
CA ARG A 18 -3.54 -2.97 4.10
C ARG A 18 -3.58 -3.26 5.60
N ASP A 19 -2.86 -2.47 6.37
CA ASP A 19 -2.74 -2.71 7.80
C ASP A 19 -3.96 -2.23 8.57
N ALA A 20 -4.53 -1.11 8.19
CA ALA A 20 -5.67 -0.53 8.90
C ALA A 20 -7.01 -1.11 8.45
N GLY A 21 -7.07 -1.62 7.23
CA GLY A 21 -8.32 -2.15 6.72
C GLY A 21 -9.41 -1.12 6.66
N GLU A 22 -10.61 -1.52 7.01
CA GLU A 22 -11.76 -0.62 6.94
C GLU A 22 -11.67 0.51 7.92
N ALA A 23 -10.84 0.38 8.95
CA ALA A 23 -10.67 1.43 9.93
C ALA A 23 -9.78 2.57 9.43
N GLY A 24 -9.19 2.41 8.23
CA GLY A 24 -8.22 3.38 7.75
C GLY A 24 -8.74 4.80 7.68
N ILE A 25 -9.97 4.97 7.18
CA ILE A 25 -10.56 6.30 7.08
C ILE A 25 -10.85 6.87 8.46
N ASP A 26 -11.43 6.06 9.34
CA ASP A 26 -11.72 6.52 10.69
C ASP A 26 -10.45 6.95 11.41
N LEU A 27 -9.36 6.22 11.21
CA LEU A 27 -8.09 6.57 11.84
C LEU A 27 -7.53 7.89 11.32
N VAL A 28 -7.71 8.16 10.02
CA VAL A 28 -7.29 9.44 9.46
C VAL A 28 -8.05 10.58 10.13
N LEU A 29 -9.37 10.42 10.22
CA LEU A 29 -10.21 11.47 10.79
C LEU A 29 -9.93 11.65 12.28
N LEU A 30 -9.72 10.55 12.99
CA LEU A 30 -9.40 10.62 14.40
C LEU A 30 -8.07 11.32 14.64
N GLY A 31 -7.08 11.02 13.77
CA GLY A 31 -5.79 11.66 13.87
C GLY A 31 -5.88 13.17 13.68
N LEU A 32 -6.71 13.61 12.74
CA LEU A 32 -6.92 15.05 12.55
C LEU A 32 -7.59 15.67 13.76
N ALA A 33 -8.58 14.97 14.32
CA ALA A 33 -9.28 15.48 15.49
C ALA A 33 -8.34 15.58 16.69
N ASP A 34 -7.50 14.56 16.88
CA ASP A 34 -6.52 14.58 17.96
C ASP A 34 -5.55 15.75 17.81
N LEU A 35 -5.07 15.95 16.60
CA LEU A 35 -4.13 17.03 16.33
C LEU A 35 -4.78 18.37 16.61
N ARG A 36 -6.03 18.53 16.18
CA ARG A 36 -6.75 19.78 16.40
C ARG A 36 -7.02 20.03 17.87
N GLY A 37 -7.16 18.95 18.65
CA GLY A 37 -7.41 19.06 20.08
C GLY A 37 -6.19 19.35 20.92
N MET A 38 -5.00 19.31 20.30
CA MET A 38 -3.80 19.69 21.05
C MET A 38 -3.84 21.18 21.40
N SER A 39 -3.00 21.55 22.36
CA SER A 39 -2.92 22.94 22.75
C SER A 39 -2.71 23.82 21.51
N GLY A 40 -3.53 24.85 21.38
CA GLY A 40 -3.47 25.71 20.21
C GLY A 40 -2.12 26.33 19.99
N ASN A 41 -1.38 26.58 21.06
CA ASN A 41 -0.09 27.23 20.94
C ASN A 41 0.98 26.31 20.34
N GLU A 42 0.75 25.02 20.39
CA GLU A 42 1.76 24.06 19.91
C GLU A 42 1.49 23.60 18.49
N LEU A 43 0.31 23.87 17.97
CA LEU A 43 -0.04 23.44 16.63
C LEU A 43 0.21 24.60 15.66
N THR A 44 1.25 24.47 14.86
CA THR A 44 1.55 25.50 13.87
C THR A 44 0.63 25.34 12.67
N GLN A 45 0.49 26.45 11.95
CA GLN A 45 -0.29 26.43 10.71
C GLN A 45 0.34 25.46 9.72
N GLU A 46 1.65 25.41 9.68
CA GLU A 46 2.34 24.52 8.77
C GLU A 46 2.08 23.06 9.06
N ALA A 47 2.11 22.71 10.35
CA ALA A 47 1.85 21.33 10.75
C ALA A 47 0.41 20.93 10.44
N TRP A 48 -0.51 21.84 10.68
CA TRP A 48 -1.92 21.57 10.42
C TRP A 48 -2.16 21.40 8.91
N THR A 49 -1.58 22.27 8.11
CA THR A 49 -1.71 22.16 6.65
C THR A 49 -1.12 20.86 6.13
N ALA A 50 0.04 20.47 6.66
CA ALA A 50 0.66 19.21 6.24
C ALA A 50 -0.21 18.02 6.59
N ALA A 51 -0.82 18.05 7.78
CA ALA A 51 -1.71 16.95 8.19
C ALA A 51 -2.93 16.88 7.30
N LEU A 52 -3.50 18.03 6.93
CA LEU A 52 -4.64 18.06 6.04
C LEU A 52 -4.28 17.54 4.65
N ASP A 53 -3.10 17.90 4.15
CA ASP A 53 -2.67 17.43 2.84
C ASP A 53 -2.51 15.93 2.83
N THR A 54 -1.90 15.37 3.86
CA THR A 54 -1.74 13.92 3.96
C THR A 54 -3.10 13.24 4.02
N ALA A 55 -4.00 13.78 4.85
CA ALA A 55 -5.34 13.22 4.96
C ALA A 55 -6.06 13.26 3.62
N ARG A 56 -5.95 14.38 2.91
CA ARG A 56 -6.61 14.52 1.61
C ARG A 56 -6.10 13.47 0.64
N ILE A 57 -4.80 13.25 0.61
CA ILE A 57 -4.22 12.26 -0.30
C ILE A 57 -4.73 10.87 0.04
N LEU A 58 -4.77 10.52 1.31
CA LEU A 58 -5.25 9.21 1.72
C LEU A 58 -6.72 9.02 1.35
N LEU A 59 -7.53 10.05 1.59
CA LEU A 59 -8.96 9.96 1.29
C LEU A 59 -9.20 9.88 -0.22
N GLU A 60 -8.46 10.66 -1.00
CA GLU A 60 -8.60 10.60 -2.45
C GLU A 60 -8.27 9.21 -2.98
N ASN A 61 -7.21 8.61 -2.46
CA ASN A 61 -6.85 7.28 -2.92
C ASN A 61 -7.89 6.26 -2.51
N TYR A 62 -8.47 6.39 -1.32
CA TYR A 62 -9.47 5.45 -0.88
C TYR A 62 -10.72 5.51 -1.75
N TRP A 63 -11.18 6.71 -2.10
CA TRP A 63 -12.44 6.85 -2.84
C TRP A 63 -12.29 6.89 -4.34
N GLU A 64 -11.17 7.37 -4.85
CA GLU A 64 -11.03 7.58 -6.29
C GLU A 64 -10.04 6.66 -6.98
N LYS A 65 -9.06 6.16 -6.23
CA LYS A 65 -8.00 5.35 -6.82
C LYS A 65 -7.86 4.01 -6.14
N ARG A 66 -8.92 3.51 -5.58
CA ARG A 66 -8.86 2.32 -4.76
C ARG A 66 -8.32 1.12 -5.53
N GLU A 67 -8.74 0.96 -6.77
CA GLU A 67 -8.31 -0.17 -7.57
C GLU A 67 -6.87 -0.03 -8.03
N GLU A 68 -6.35 1.19 -8.02
CA GLU A 68 -4.97 1.39 -8.40
C GLU A 68 -4.00 1.22 -7.25
N THR A 69 -4.32 1.78 -6.09
CA THR A 69 -3.34 1.94 -5.02
C THR A 69 -3.66 1.19 -3.75
N ILE A 70 -4.89 0.72 -3.57
CA ILE A 70 -5.28 0.10 -2.31
C ILE A 70 -5.67 -1.35 -2.50
N ALA A 71 -6.55 -1.63 -3.43
CA ALA A 71 -7.07 -2.98 -3.66
C ALA A 71 -7.04 -3.29 -5.14
N PRO A 72 -5.84 -3.46 -5.72
CA PRO A 72 -5.75 -3.77 -7.15
C PRO A 72 -6.38 -5.12 -7.45
N PRO A 73 -6.97 -5.27 -8.65
CA PRO A 73 -7.56 -6.55 -9.04
C PRO A 73 -6.50 -7.63 -9.05
N ARG A 74 -6.90 -8.82 -8.67
CA ARG A 74 -5.96 -9.93 -8.58
C ARG A 74 -5.58 -10.42 -9.97
N LEU A 75 -4.30 -10.43 -10.25
CA LEU A 75 -3.78 -10.96 -11.52
C LEU A 75 -3.50 -12.45 -11.44
N LEU A 76 -3.07 -12.93 -10.28
CA LEU A 76 -2.77 -14.32 -10.05
C LEU A 76 -3.35 -14.70 -8.69
N ASP A 77 -3.85 -15.94 -8.59
CA ASP A 77 -4.22 -16.45 -7.27
C ASP A 77 -3.23 -17.52 -6.85
N GLY A 78 -3.46 -18.12 -5.67
CA GLY A 78 -2.57 -19.13 -5.16
C GLY A 78 -2.46 -20.34 -6.06
N ASN A 79 -3.57 -20.75 -6.66
CA ASN A 79 -3.56 -21.89 -7.55
C ASN A 79 -2.73 -21.62 -8.81
N ASP A 80 -2.83 -20.39 -9.32
CA ASP A 80 -2.02 -20.00 -10.47
C ASP A 80 -0.54 -20.11 -10.15
N LEU A 81 -0.14 -19.62 -8.98
CA LEU A 81 1.27 -19.66 -8.60
C LEU A 81 1.77 -21.08 -8.43
N MET A 82 0.97 -21.92 -7.79
CA MET A 82 1.37 -23.31 -7.59
C MET A 82 1.53 -24.03 -8.93
N ARG A 83 0.64 -23.75 -9.86
CA ARG A 83 0.67 -24.41 -11.17
C ARG A 83 1.79 -23.87 -12.04
N GLU A 84 1.91 -22.54 -12.13
CA GLU A 84 2.87 -21.93 -13.04
C GLU A 84 4.30 -22.04 -12.55
N LEU A 85 4.50 -22.04 -11.24
CA LEU A 85 5.84 -22.05 -10.67
C LEU A 85 6.17 -23.34 -9.97
N ASN A 86 5.26 -24.31 -10.05
CA ASN A 86 5.48 -25.63 -9.47
C ASN A 86 5.77 -25.55 -7.98
N LEU A 87 4.93 -24.83 -7.26
CA LEU A 87 5.12 -24.61 -5.84
C LEU A 87 4.15 -25.44 -5.02
N GLN A 88 4.55 -25.73 -3.80
CA GLN A 88 3.69 -26.41 -2.83
C GLN A 88 2.87 -25.40 -2.05
N PRO A 89 1.68 -25.78 -1.57
CA PRO A 89 0.92 -24.90 -0.69
C PRO A 89 1.72 -24.57 0.56
N GLY A 90 1.58 -23.33 1.02
CA GLY A 90 2.27 -22.95 2.24
C GLY A 90 2.41 -21.45 2.36
N ARG A 91 3.22 -21.06 3.34
CA ARG A 91 3.43 -19.66 3.66
C ARG A 91 3.98 -18.86 2.48
N VAL A 92 4.83 -19.50 1.69
CA VAL A 92 5.47 -18.83 0.56
C VAL A 92 4.42 -18.29 -0.41
N ILE A 93 3.35 -19.05 -0.65
CA ILE A 93 2.30 -18.61 -1.56
C ILE A 93 1.68 -17.31 -1.06
N GLY A 94 1.36 -17.23 0.23
CA GLY A 94 0.77 -16.02 0.79
C GLY A 94 1.71 -14.84 0.73
N GLN A 95 2.98 -15.05 1.05
CA GLN A 95 3.97 -13.99 0.99
C GLN A 95 4.15 -13.48 -0.43
N LEU A 96 4.17 -14.38 -1.38
CA LEU A 96 4.35 -14.01 -2.78
C LEU A 96 3.14 -13.25 -3.31
N LEU A 97 1.94 -13.69 -2.95
CA LEU A 97 0.72 -12.99 -3.36
C LEU A 97 0.69 -11.57 -2.80
N GLU A 98 1.11 -11.40 -1.56
CA GLU A 98 1.15 -10.06 -0.98
C GLU A 98 2.17 -9.19 -1.68
N SER A 99 3.33 -9.73 -2.00
CA SER A 99 4.36 -8.96 -2.70
C SER A 99 3.90 -8.55 -4.10
N ILE A 100 3.18 -9.44 -4.78
CA ILE A 100 2.64 -9.13 -6.09
C ILE A 100 1.60 -8.02 -5.99
N ARG A 101 0.74 -8.11 -4.99
CA ARG A 101 -0.29 -7.10 -4.78
C ARG A 101 0.32 -5.72 -4.52
N GLU A 102 1.35 -5.69 -3.68
CA GLU A 102 2.04 -4.43 -3.43
C GLU A 102 2.69 -3.92 -4.71
N GLY A 103 3.25 -4.80 -5.53
CA GLY A 103 3.81 -4.41 -6.81
C GLY A 103 2.77 -3.81 -7.74
N GLN A 104 1.56 -4.35 -7.73
CA GLN A 104 0.47 -3.78 -8.50
C GLN A 104 0.10 -2.40 -7.98
N ALA A 105 -0.03 -2.27 -6.67
CA ALA A 105 -0.45 -1.00 -6.07
C ALA A 105 0.58 0.09 -6.30
N THR A 106 1.85 -0.27 -6.42
CA THR A 106 2.91 0.72 -6.64
C THR A 106 3.23 0.93 -8.12
N GLY A 107 2.53 0.22 -9.00
CA GLY A 107 2.70 0.42 -10.43
C GLY A 107 3.82 -0.39 -11.05
N LYS A 108 4.48 -1.24 -10.28
CA LYS A 108 5.59 -2.05 -10.82
C LYS A 108 5.09 -3.27 -11.58
N ILE A 109 3.91 -3.75 -11.25
CA ILE A 109 3.32 -4.92 -11.88
C ILE A 109 2.01 -4.49 -12.50
N ALA A 110 1.91 -4.63 -13.82
CA ALA A 110 0.72 -4.17 -14.54
C ALA A 110 -0.01 -5.29 -15.27
N SER A 111 0.63 -6.44 -15.43
CA SER A 111 0.03 -7.53 -16.20
C SER A 111 0.32 -8.86 -15.51
N ARG A 112 -0.39 -9.89 -15.96
CA ARG A 112 -0.17 -11.24 -15.45
C ARG A 112 1.26 -11.69 -15.73
N GLU A 113 1.79 -11.34 -16.89
CA GLU A 113 3.15 -11.70 -17.24
C GLU A 113 4.16 -11.00 -16.34
N ASP A 114 3.93 -9.72 -16.05
CA ASP A 114 4.77 -9.01 -15.09
C ASP A 114 4.76 -9.71 -13.74
N ALA A 115 3.59 -10.14 -13.32
CA ALA A 115 3.45 -10.80 -12.03
C ALA A 115 4.23 -12.11 -11.99
N LEU A 116 4.18 -12.88 -13.06
CA LEU A 116 4.90 -14.15 -13.12
C LEU A 116 6.42 -13.93 -13.13
N GLN A 117 6.88 -12.92 -13.87
CA GLN A 117 8.30 -12.61 -13.88
C GLN A 117 8.77 -12.14 -12.49
N PHE A 118 7.96 -11.31 -11.87
CA PHE A 118 8.26 -10.86 -10.52
C PHE A 118 8.34 -12.05 -9.57
N ALA A 119 7.39 -12.97 -9.69
CA ALA A 119 7.33 -14.13 -8.81
C ALA A 119 8.57 -15.00 -8.94
N ARG A 120 9.02 -15.22 -10.18
CA ARG A 120 10.22 -16.02 -10.40
C ARG A 120 11.44 -15.38 -9.77
N ALA A 121 11.60 -14.06 -9.95
CA ALA A 121 12.72 -13.36 -9.37
C ALA A 121 12.66 -13.38 -7.84
N TRP A 122 11.46 -13.21 -7.30
CA TRP A 122 11.26 -13.22 -5.86
C TRP A 122 11.68 -14.56 -5.27
N LEU A 123 11.32 -15.65 -5.93
CA LEU A 123 11.65 -16.97 -5.46
C LEU A 123 13.15 -17.20 -5.45
N VAL A 124 13.83 -16.74 -6.50
CA VAL A 124 15.29 -16.88 -6.56
C VAL A 124 15.94 -16.17 -5.39
N GLU A 125 15.50 -14.95 -5.12
CA GLU A 125 16.07 -14.18 -4.02
C GLU A 125 15.80 -14.82 -2.67
N ASN A 126 14.61 -15.36 -2.50
CA ASN A 126 14.21 -15.84 -1.18
C ASN A 126 14.61 -17.28 -0.92
N GLN A 127 14.93 -18.03 -1.96
CA GLN A 127 15.40 -19.38 -1.76
C GLN A 127 16.89 -19.44 -1.46
N GLN A 128 17.61 -18.35 -1.68
CA GLN A 128 19.03 -18.32 -1.40
C GLN A 128 19.36 -18.00 0.03
N SER A 129 18.36 -17.62 0.81
CA SER A 129 18.60 -17.25 2.22
C SER A 129 18.33 -18.37 3.20
#